data_dd3304e9942a256e92982972414ec9d4
#
_entry.id   dd3304e9942a256e92982972414ec9d4
#
_cell.length_a   1.000
_cell.length_b   1.000
_cell.length_c   1.000
_cell.angle_alpha   90.00
_cell.angle_beta   90.00
_cell.angle_gamma   90.00
#
_symmetry.space_group_name_H-M   'P 1'
#
loop_
_entity.id
_entity.type
_entity.pdbx_description
1 polymer ?
#
loop_
_entity_poly.entity_id
_entity_poly.type
_entity_poly.pdbx_seq_one_letter_code
_entity_poly.pdbx_strand_id
1 'polypeptide(L)'
;VSIHGYAYVADRYALMNHGASMGEGYGPRIVAREEMHLTDLQKGKGKRLAIPGEWTSAHLAAQMCIGEYDYGLVEFDHIPDAVERGEYDAGVLIHEGQLTFEEQGLVLLEDLGVWWGQETGGLPLPLGGNTVRRDLGDLIPEVSRLLRESIAFGLDNRQEAVAYALGFGRGL
;
A
#
# COMPACT_ATOMS: atom_id res chain seq x y z
N VAL A 1 1.41 10.40 -1.87
CA VAL A 1 0.60 9.69 -2.89
C VAL A 1 1.16 8.30 -3.12
N SER A 2 0.32 7.36 -3.55
CA SER A 2 0.80 6.07 -4.10
C SER A 2 1.64 6.32 -5.36
N ILE A 3 2.70 5.53 -5.55
CA ILE A 3 3.56 5.68 -6.75
C ILE A 3 2.75 5.44 -8.03
N HIS A 4 1.82 4.49 -8.03
CA HIS A 4 0.87 4.31 -9.14
C HIS A 4 0.06 5.59 -9.40
N GLY A 5 -0.56 6.15 -8.37
CA GLY A 5 -1.35 7.38 -8.48
C GLY A 5 -0.54 8.60 -8.90
N TYR A 6 0.76 8.64 -8.61
CA TYR A 6 1.61 9.75 -9.02
C TYR A 6 1.68 9.91 -10.54
N ALA A 7 1.64 8.84 -11.30
CA ALA A 7 1.65 8.88 -12.76
C ALA A 7 0.52 9.74 -13.36
N TYR A 8 -0.61 9.85 -12.66
CA TYR A 8 -1.80 10.59 -13.10
C TYR A 8 -1.84 12.06 -12.64
N VAL A 9 -0.90 12.45 -11.78
CA VAL A 9 -0.85 13.82 -11.23
C VAL A 9 0.50 14.51 -11.44
N ALA A 10 1.45 13.85 -12.11
CA ALA A 10 2.81 14.30 -12.30
C ALA A 10 2.93 15.65 -13.05
N ASP A 11 1.93 16.02 -13.83
CA ASP A 11 1.82 17.32 -14.51
C ASP A 11 1.59 18.47 -13.50
N ARG A 12 0.86 18.22 -12.41
CA ARG A 12 0.49 19.20 -11.38
C ARG A 12 1.33 19.13 -10.13
N TYR A 13 1.93 17.97 -9.86
CA TYR A 13 2.71 17.73 -8.65
C TYR A 13 4.13 17.29 -8.99
N ALA A 14 5.10 17.76 -8.23
CA ALA A 14 6.47 17.29 -8.26
C ALA A 14 6.67 16.23 -7.17
N LEU A 15 7.32 15.13 -7.51
CA LEU A 15 7.77 14.15 -6.51
C LEU A 15 8.92 14.75 -5.70
N MET A 16 8.84 14.63 -4.39
CA MET A 16 9.87 15.13 -3.48
C MET A 16 10.97 14.11 -3.28
N ASN A 17 12.18 14.58 -3.02
CA ASN A 17 13.35 13.74 -2.81
C ASN A 17 13.42 13.09 -1.42
N HIS A 18 12.47 13.40 -0.53
CA HIS A 18 12.48 13.00 0.87
C HIS A 18 11.15 12.40 1.28
N GLY A 19 11.20 11.34 2.09
CA GLY A 19 10.03 10.66 2.61
C GLY A 19 9.33 9.81 1.55
N ALA A 20 9.78 8.58 1.41
CA ALA A 20 9.13 7.55 0.60
C ALA A 20 8.68 6.39 1.50
N SER A 21 7.67 5.66 1.05
CA SER A 21 7.29 4.37 1.60
C SER A 21 7.72 3.28 0.64
N MET A 22 8.56 2.37 1.13
CA MET A 22 9.15 1.27 0.37
C MET A 22 8.96 -0.03 1.14
N GLY A 23 8.52 -1.09 0.47
CA GLY A 23 8.43 -2.41 1.06
C GLY A 23 9.71 -3.20 0.82
N GLU A 24 10.49 -3.47 1.87
CA GLU A 24 11.72 -4.27 1.83
C GLU A 24 11.43 -5.66 2.38
N GLY A 25 11.09 -6.62 1.51
CA GLY A 25 10.71 -7.98 1.90
C GLY A 25 9.33 -8.07 2.56
N TYR A 26 8.50 -7.06 2.43
CA TYR A 26 7.08 -7.02 2.80
C TYR A 26 6.35 -6.02 1.91
N GLY A 27 5.02 -6.20 1.79
CA GLY A 27 4.19 -5.29 1.01
C GLY A 27 2.70 -5.48 1.27
N PRO A 28 1.83 -4.96 0.43
CA PRO A 28 0.42 -5.29 0.47
C PRO A 28 0.22 -6.80 0.42
N ARG A 29 -0.76 -7.30 1.18
CA ARG A 29 -1.02 -8.74 1.30
C ARG A 29 -2.34 -9.10 0.65
N ILE A 30 -2.34 -10.18 -0.14
CA ILE A 30 -3.56 -10.79 -0.65
C ILE A 30 -3.98 -11.86 0.33
N VAL A 31 -5.18 -11.71 0.88
CA VAL A 31 -5.74 -12.62 1.89
C VAL A 31 -7.09 -13.16 1.46
N ALA A 32 -7.48 -14.32 1.98
CA ALA A 32 -8.79 -14.95 1.75
C ALA A 32 -9.26 -15.68 3.00
N ARG A 33 -10.51 -16.21 2.99
CA ARG A 33 -11.03 -17.07 4.08
C ARG A 33 -10.41 -18.47 4.09
N GLU A 34 -9.96 -18.93 2.95
CA GLU A 34 -9.37 -20.27 2.77
C GLU A 34 -8.26 -20.21 1.72
N GLU A 35 -7.36 -21.18 1.75
CA GLU A 35 -6.31 -21.30 0.75
C GLU A 35 -6.90 -21.49 -0.65
N MET A 36 -6.37 -20.76 -1.63
CA MET A 36 -6.67 -20.89 -3.04
C MET A 36 -5.46 -20.48 -3.87
N HIS A 37 -5.42 -20.89 -5.13
CA HIS A 37 -4.39 -20.42 -6.05
C HIS A 37 -4.66 -19.00 -6.50
N LEU A 38 -3.64 -18.16 -6.64
CA LEU A 38 -3.79 -16.80 -7.18
C LEU A 38 -4.41 -16.80 -8.58
N THR A 39 -4.17 -17.84 -9.36
CA THR A 39 -4.79 -18.02 -10.67
C THR A 39 -6.31 -18.15 -10.63
N ASP A 40 -6.89 -18.53 -9.48
CA ASP A 40 -8.35 -18.62 -9.32
C ASP A 40 -9.01 -17.25 -9.23
N LEU A 41 -8.23 -16.21 -8.89
CA LEU A 41 -8.66 -14.81 -8.84
C LEU A 41 -8.65 -14.13 -10.22
N GLN A 42 -8.05 -14.76 -11.24
CA GLN A 42 -7.99 -14.18 -12.58
C GLN A 42 -9.38 -13.95 -13.17
N LYS A 43 -9.49 -12.92 -14.00
CA LYS A 43 -10.72 -12.51 -14.65
C LYS A 43 -11.44 -13.68 -15.37
N GLY A 44 -12.75 -13.75 -15.18
CA GLY A 44 -13.58 -14.81 -15.76
C GLY A 44 -13.63 -16.10 -14.95
N LYS A 45 -12.98 -16.18 -13.80
CA LYS A 45 -13.08 -17.33 -12.87
C LYS A 45 -14.23 -17.22 -11.86
N GLY A 46 -14.99 -16.11 -11.91
CA GLY A 46 -16.15 -15.89 -11.04
C GLY A 46 -15.81 -15.45 -9.61
N LYS A 47 -14.54 -15.17 -9.31
CA LYS A 47 -14.07 -14.65 -8.02
C LYS A 47 -13.81 -13.16 -8.10
N ARG A 48 -14.01 -12.46 -6.96
CA ARG A 48 -13.84 -11.02 -6.86
C ARG A 48 -12.86 -10.66 -5.75
N LEU A 49 -11.98 -9.70 -6.05
CA LEU A 49 -10.98 -9.18 -5.14
C LEU A 49 -11.42 -7.81 -4.58
N ALA A 50 -11.44 -7.62 -3.26
CA ALA A 50 -11.60 -6.31 -2.64
C ALA A 50 -10.29 -5.54 -2.72
N ILE A 51 -10.32 -4.30 -3.25
CA ILE A 51 -9.12 -3.44 -3.34
C ILE A 51 -9.36 -2.08 -2.68
N PRO A 52 -8.30 -1.45 -2.12
CA PRO A 52 -8.43 -0.18 -1.42
C PRO A 52 -8.58 1.03 -2.35
N GLY A 53 -8.35 0.86 -3.64
CA GLY A 53 -8.47 1.92 -4.65
C GLY A 53 -7.69 1.62 -5.92
N GLU A 54 -8.22 2.04 -7.05
CA GLU A 54 -7.64 1.79 -8.39
C GLU A 54 -6.25 2.44 -8.59
N TRP A 55 -6.01 3.56 -7.92
CA TRP A 55 -4.76 4.32 -8.03
C TRP A 55 -3.72 3.95 -6.97
N THR A 56 -3.96 2.88 -6.21
CA THR A 56 -3.02 2.42 -5.18
C THR A 56 -1.89 1.60 -5.78
N SER A 57 -0.69 1.69 -5.20
CA SER A 57 0.43 0.81 -5.55
C SER A 57 0.11 -0.66 -5.26
N ALA A 58 -0.76 -0.90 -4.27
CA ALA A 58 -1.26 -2.23 -3.93
C ALA A 58 -2.04 -2.86 -5.10
N HIS A 59 -2.97 -2.11 -5.71
CA HIS A 59 -3.72 -2.58 -6.88
C HIS A 59 -2.80 -2.86 -8.06
N LEU A 60 -1.87 -1.95 -8.36
CA LEU A 60 -0.90 -2.16 -9.45
C LEU A 60 -0.06 -3.42 -9.22
N ALA A 61 0.48 -3.60 -8.01
CA ALA A 61 1.28 -4.78 -7.68
C ALA A 61 0.45 -6.07 -7.79
N ALA A 62 -0.81 -6.06 -7.32
CA ALA A 62 -1.72 -7.20 -7.48
C ALA A 62 -2.00 -7.51 -8.95
N GLN A 63 -2.21 -6.51 -9.80
CA GLN A 63 -2.37 -6.71 -11.25
C GLN A 63 -1.11 -7.29 -11.92
N MET A 64 0.07 -6.86 -11.50
CA MET A 64 1.33 -7.41 -12.02
C MET A 64 1.52 -8.87 -11.57
N CYS A 65 1.12 -9.22 -10.36
CA CYS A 65 1.25 -10.55 -9.79
C CYS A 65 0.22 -11.54 -10.35
N ILE A 66 -1.06 -11.15 -10.39
CA ILE A 66 -2.19 -12.05 -10.75
C ILE A 66 -2.51 -11.96 -12.25
N GLY A 67 -2.31 -10.80 -12.86
CA GLY A 67 -2.90 -10.43 -14.15
C GLY A 67 -4.23 -9.67 -13.97
N GLU A 68 -5.09 -9.67 -14.99
CA GLU A 68 -6.43 -9.07 -14.87
C GLU A 68 -7.33 -9.91 -13.93
N TYR A 69 -8.11 -9.22 -13.09
CA TYR A 69 -9.07 -9.82 -12.17
C TYR A 69 -10.32 -8.94 -12.01
N ASP A 70 -11.41 -9.55 -11.56
CA ASP A 70 -12.64 -8.85 -11.22
C ASP A 70 -12.51 -8.31 -9.78
N TYR A 71 -12.83 -7.02 -9.56
CA TYR A 71 -12.63 -6.38 -8.24
C TYR A 71 -13.81 -5.49 -7.84
N GLY A 72 -13.80 -5.07 -6.58
CA GLY A 72 -14.61 -3.99 -6.07
C GLY A 72 -13.81 -3.09 -5.15
N LEU A 73 -14.23 -1.82 -5.10
CA LEU A 73 -13.61 -0.82 -4.23
C LEU A 73 -14.20 -0.94 -2.82
N VAL A 74 -13.32 -1.07 -1.83
CA VAL A 74 -13.68 -1.13 -0.41
C VAL A 74 -12.70 -0.23 0.35
N GLU A 75 -13.16 0.54 1.32
CA GLU A 75 -12.27 1.28 2.20
C GLU A 75 -11.31 0.31 2.88
N PHE A 76 -10.02 0.68 2.92
CA PHE A 76 -8.94 -0.25 3.26
C PHE A 76 -9.10 -0.93 4.63
N ASP A 77 -9.65 -0.23 5.60
CA ASP A 77 -9.93 -0.73 6.95
C ASP A 77 -11.14 -1.68 7.02
N HIS A 78 -12.00 -1.68 6.00
CA HIS A 78 -13.17 -2.57 5.90
C HIS A 78 -12.93 -3.80 5.02
N ILE A 79 -11.77 -3.90 4.35
CA ILE A 79 -11.46 -5.04 3.47
C ILE A 79 -11.44 -6.37 4.24
N PRO A 80 -10.77 -6.49 5.41
CA PRO A 80 -10.76 -7.74 6.16
C PRO A 80 -12.17 -8.24 6.47
N ASP A 81 -13.03 -7.37 6.98
CA ASP A 81 -14.41 -7.68 7.32
C ASP A 81 -15.25 -8.08 6.09
N ALA A 82 -15.04 -7.42 4.96
CA ALA A 82 -15.75 -7.75 3.71
C ALA A 82 -15.37 -9.13 3.19
N VAL A 83 -14.10 -9.52 3.35
CA VAL A 83 -13.63 -10.88 3.00
C VAL A 83 -14.17 -11.90 4.00
N GLU A 84 -14.11 -11.63 5.30
CA GLU A 84 -14.64 -12.50 6.36
C GLU A 84 -16.13 -12.80 6.13
N ARG A 85 -16.94 -11.77 5.84
CA ARG A 85 -18.37 -11.93 5.55
C ARG A 85 -18.70 -12.58 4.20
N GLY A 86 -17.70 -12.81 3.35
CA GLY A 86 -17.89 -13.43 2.04
C GLY A 86 -18.47 -12.52 0.97
N GLU A 87 -18.41 -11.21 1.16
CA GLU A 87 -18.77 -10.23 0.14
C GLU A 87 -17.78 -10.23 -1.02
N TYR A 88 -16.54 -10.59 -0.71
CA TYR A 88 -15.45 -10.83 -1.66
C TYR A 88 -14.75 -12.15 -1.36
N ASP A 89 -14.15 -12.76 -2.38
CA ASP A 89 -13.42 -14.03 -2.26
C ASP A 89 -12.04 -13.83 -1.62
N ALA A 90 -11.41 -12.68 -1.92
CA ALA A 90 -10.12 -12.28 -1.39
C ALA A 90 -10.05 -10.74 -1.24
N GLY A 91 -9.01 -10.25 -0.57
CA GLY A 91 -8.80 -8.82 -0.37
C GLY A 91 -7.33 -8.43 -0.40
N VAL A 92 -7.05 -7.22 -0.87
CA VAL A 92 -5.70 -6.64 -0.83
C VAL A 92 -5.59 -5.74 0.39
N LEU A 93 -4.86 -6.19 1.40
CA LEU A 93 -4.65 -5.46 2.65
C LEU A 93 -3.46 -4.52 2.54
N ILE A 94 -3.63 -3.33 3.10
CA ILE A 94 -2.60 -2.31 3.29
C ILE A 94 -2.65 -1.79 4.73
N HIS A 95 -1.64 -1.04 5.17
CA HIS A 95 -1.57 -0.48 6.53
C HIS A 95 -1.64 -1.56 7.64
N GLU A 96 -2.27 -1.24 8.74
CA GLU A 96 -2.30 -2.07 9.95
C GLU A 96 -3.02 -3.42 9.76
N GLY A 97 -4.01 -3.50 8.88
CA GLY A 97 -4.71 -4.74 8.56
C GLY A 97 -3.80 -5.89 8.09
N GLN A 98 -2.59 -5.56 7.62
CA GLN A 98 -1.57 -6.56 7.28
C GLN A 98 -1.01 -7.30 8.50
N LEU A 99 -1.20 -6.79 9.71
CA LEU A 99 -0.66 -7.37 10.93
C LEU A 99 -1.68 -8.24 11.68
N THR A 100 -2.97 -8.00 11.47
CA THR A 100 -4.05 -8.55 12.30
C THR A 100 -5.00 -9.49 11.56
N PHE A 101 -4.85 -9.70 10.24
CA PHE A 101 -5.77 -10.49 9.42
C PHE A 101 -5.90 -11.96 9.90
N GLU A 102 -4.84 -12.55 10.45
CA GLU A 102 -4.85 -13.90 10.99
C GLU A 102 -5.76 -14.04 12.21
N GLU A 103 -5.88 -12.97 13.02
CA GLU A 103 -6.78 -12.94 14.18
C GLU A 103 -8.26 -12.97 13.76
N GLN A 104 -8.56 -12.56 12.52
CA GLN A 104 -9.88 -12.64 11.89
C GLN A 104 -10.10 -13.94 11.11
N GLY A 105 -9.17 -14.92 11.24
CA GLY A 105 -9.27 -16.19 10.58
C GLY A 105 -9.01 -16.17 9.07
N LEU A 106 -8.40 -15.08 8.56
CA LEU A 106 -8.00 -15.00 7.17
C LEU A 106 -6.62 -15.64 6.96
N VAL A 107 -6.39 -16.17 5.77
CA VAL A 107 -5.13 -16.80 5.37
C VAL A 107 -4.41 -15.94 4.34
N LEU A 108 -3.08 -15.92 4.41
CA LEU A 108 -2.25 -15.23 3.43
C LEU A 108 -2.18 -16.06 2.15
N LEU A 109 -2.55 -15.46 1.01
CA LEU A 109 -2.32 -16.04 -0.29
C LEU A 109 -0.99 -15.59 -0.90
N GLU A 110 -0.65 -14.29 -0.74
CA GLU A 110 0.62 -13.73 -1.24
C GLU A 110 0.97 -12.44 -0.50
N ASP A 111 2.26 -12.23 -0.24
CA ASP A 111 2.83 -10.93 0.14
C ASP A 111 3.47 -10.30 -1.10
N LEU A 112 2.86 -9.24 -1.61
CA LEU A 112 3.28 -8.58 -2.85
C LEU A 112 4.67 -7.95 -2.77
N GLY A 113 5.18 -7.66 -1.58
CA GLY A 113 6.55 -7.20 -1.41
C GLY A 113 7.57 -8.34 -1.50
N VAL A 114 7.22 -9.52 -0.97
CA VAL A 114 8.02 -10.74 -1.12
C VAL A 114 8.05 -11.17 -2.59
N TRP A 115 6.87 -11.27 -3.22
CA TRP A 115 6.75 -11.56 -4.65
C TRP A 115 7.59 -10.61 -5.51
N TRP A 116 7.47 -9.29 -5.28
CA TRP A 116 8.24 -8.27 -6.00
C TRP A 116 9.75 -8.46 -5.86
N GLY A 117 10.21 -8.73 -4.63
CA GLY A 117 11.63 -9.02 -4.37
C GLY A 117 12.13 -10.22 -5.17
N GLN A 118 11.32 -11.28 -5.30
CA GLN A 118 11.66 -12.47 -6.09
C GLN A 118 11.75 -12.13 -7.59
N GLU A 119 10.78 -11.42 -8.14
CA GLU A 119 10.72 -11.03 -9.56
C GLU A 119 11.83 -10.04 -9.96
N THR A 120 12.29 -9.20 -9.04
CA THR A 120 13.24 -8.11 -9.33
C THR A 120 14.66 -8.36 -8.83
N GLY A 121 14.92 -9.51 -8.21
CA GLY A 121 16.22 -9.81 -7.62
C GLY A 121 16.53 -9.00 -6.35
N GLY A 122 15.50 -8.69 -5.56
CA GLY A 122 15.64 -8.08 -4.22
C GLY A 122 15.42 -6.57 -4.19
N LEU A 123 14.85 -5.96 -5.23
CA LEU A 123 14.50 -4.54 -5.17
C LEU A 123 13.32 -4.30 -4.23
N PRO A 124 13.34 -3.21 -3.44
CA PRO A 124 12.20 -2.84 -2.60
C PRO A 124 11.00 -2.44 -3.47
N LEU A 125 9.79 -2.80 -3.01
CA LEU A 125 8.55 -2.43 -3.70
C LEU A 125 8.22 -0.95 -3.44
N PRO A 126 8.14 -0.09 -4.48
CA PRO A 126 7.75 1.30 -4.31
C PRO A 126 6.26 1.40 -3.95
N LEU A 127 5.94 1.96 -2.78
CA LEU A 127 4.56 2.09 -2.29
C LEU A 127 4.04 3.52 -2.38
N GLY A 128 4.79 4.48 -1.86
CA GLY A 128 4.35 5.86 -1.83
C GLY A 128 5.48 6.87 -1.78
N GLY A 129 5.15 8.13 -2.09
CA GLY A 129 6.07 9.25 -2.00
C GLY A 129 5.37 10.54 -1.66
N ASN A 130 6.13 11.48 -1.12
CA ASN A 130 5.65 12.84 -0.88
C ASN A 130 5.65 13.64 -2.16
N THR A 131 4.62 14.44 -2.36
CA THR A 131 4.49 15.31 -3.54
C THR A 131 4.17 16.74 -3.12
N VAL A 132 4.60 17.69 -3.93
CA VAL A 132 4.34 19.11 -3.75
C VAL A 132 3.73 19.69 -5.02
N ARG A 133 2.79 20.63 -4.88
CA ARG A 133 2.18 21.29 -6.04
C ARG A 133 3.22 22.11 -6.82
N ARG A 134 3.25 21.93 -8.13
CA ARG A 134 4.20 22.64 -9.01
C ARG A 134 3.96 24.15 -9.06
N ASP A 135 2.73 24.61 -8.80
CA ASP A 135 2.38 26.03 -8.78
C ASP A 135 2.95 26.80 -7.57
N LEU A 136 3.53 26.11 -6.59
CA LEU A 136 4.35 26.74 -5.54
C LEU A 136 5.68 27.30 -6.08
N GLY A 137 6.11 26.92 -7.29
CA GLY A 137 7.25 27.52 -7.99
C GLY A 137 8.50 27.55 -7.12
N ASP A 138 9.03 28.73 -6.88
CA ASP A 138 10.27 28.97 -6.15
C ASP A 138 10.24 28.56 -4.66
N LEU A 139 9.06 28.24 -4.12
CA LEU A 139 8.93 27.74 -2.75
C LEU A 139 9.23 26.21 -2.63
N ILE A 140 9.24 25.48 -3.74
CA ILE A 140 9.45 24.03 -3.73
C ILE A 140 10.77 23.63 -3.04
N PRO A 141 11.93 24.28 -3.30
CA PRO A 141 13.18 23.97 -2.61
C PRO A 141 13.09 24.15 -1.09
N GLU A 142 12.39 25.19 -0.64
CA GLU A 142 12.20 25.45 0.79
C GLU A 142 11.30 24.41 1.45
N VAL A 143 10.19 24.04 0.82
CA VAL A 143 9.32 22.95 1.30
C VAL A 143 10.10 21.63 1.38
N SER A 144 10.95 21.34 0.38
CA SER A 144 11.80 20.14 0.37
C SER A 144 12.81 20.15 1.53
N ARG A 145 13.43 21.33 1.80
CA ARG A 145 14.34 21.50 2.92
C ARG A 145 13.64 21.24 4.26
N LEU A 146 12.47 21.86 4.47
CA LEU A 146 11.68 21.70 5.70
C LEU A 146 11.25 20.24 5.91
N LEU A 147 10.83 19.55 4.85
CA LEU A 147 10.47 18.14 4.93
C LEU A 147 11.67 17.28 5.36
N ARG A 148 12.84 17.50 4.75
CA ARG A 148 14.07 16.80 5.12
C ARG A 148 14.44 17.03 6.59
N GLU A 149 14.37 18.29 7.05
CA GLU A 149 14.70 18.65 8.44
C GLU A 149 13.69 18.04 9.43
N SER A 150 12.40 18.01 9.07
CA SER A 150 11.36 17.35 9.87
C SER A 150 11.62 15.85 10.01
N ILE A 151 11.99 15.18 8.91
CA ILE A 151 12.34 13.76 8.95
C ILE A 151 13.58 13.52 9.82
N ALA A 152 14.64 14.32 9.64
CA ALA A 152 15.84 14.22 10.45
C ALA A 152 15.54 14.44 11.94
N PHE A 153 14.74 15.46 12.28
CA PHE A 153 14.32 15.69 13.66
C PHE A 153 13.57 14.49 14.25
N GLY A 154 12.63 13.90 13.50
CA GLY A 154 11.91 12.70 13.95
C GLY A 154 12.82 11.50 14.19
N LEU A 155 13.85 11.31 13.36
CA LEU A 155 14.84 10.25 13.53
C LEU A 155 15.74 10.48 14.76
N ASP A 156 16.16 11.73 14.99
CA ASP A 156 16.99 12.12 16.15
C ASP A 156 16.20 12.05 17.46
N ASN A 157 14.86 12.26 17.40
CA ASN A 157 13.95 12.20 18.54
C ASN A 157 12.98 11.02 18.45
N ARG A 158 13.50 9.84 18.11
CA ARG A 158 12.71 8.67 17.72
C ARG A 158 11.65 8.24 18.74
N GLN A 159 11.95 8.29 20.04
CA GLN A 159 11.01 7.89 21.08
C GLN A 159 9.77 8.79 21.12
N GLU A 160 9.95 10.11 21.05
CA GLU A 160 8.85 11.07 21.00
C GLU A 160 8.06 10.95 19.70
N ALA A 161 8.77 10.81 18.57
CA ALA A 161 8.14 10.65 17.24
C ALA A 161 7.29 9.39 17.18
N VAL A 162 7.75 8.26 17.71
CA VAL A 162 6.99 7.01 17.77
C VAL A 162 5.80 7.15 18.72
N ALA A 163 5.98 7.72 19.92
CA ALA A 163 4.87 7.93 20.86
C ALA A 163 3.78 8.83 20.27
N TYR A 164 4.16 9.86 19.52
CA TYR A 164 3.22 10.72 18.79
C TYR A 164 2.50 9.94 17.68
N ALA A 165 3.23 9.18 16.86
CA ALA A 165 2.69 8.44 15.74
C ALA A 165 1.68 7.35 16.17
N LEU A 166 1.93 6.67 17.29
CA LEU A 166 1.02 5.66 17.85
C LEU A 166 -0.38 6.22 18.17
N GLY A 167 -0.48 7.51 18.49
CA GLY A 167 -1.79 8.18 18.68
C GLY A 167 -2.65 8.27 17.41
N PHE A 168 -2.08 7.98 16.24
CA PHE A 168 -2.76 7.99 14.93
C PHE A 168 -2.83 6.60 14.29
N GLY A 169 -2.25 5.58 14.93
CA GLY A 169 -2.37 4.18 14.51
C GLY A 169 -3.82 3.70 14.68
N ARG A 170 -4.41 3.16 13.62
CA ARG A 170 -5.78 2.65 13.62
C ARG A 170 -5.77 1.19 14.05
N GLY A 171 -6.09 0.93 15.32
CA GLY A 171 -6.19 -0.43 15.85
C GLY A 171 -4.84 -1.08 16.26
N LEU A 172 -3.81 -0.27 16.48
CA LEU A 172 -2.54 -0.68 17.10
C LEU A 172 -2.57 -0.43 18.62
#